data_323fb212ac3bb82a1a3fe7865d7a49ff
#
_entry.id   323fb212ac3bb82a1a3fe7865d7a49ff
#
_cell.length_a   1.000
_cell.length_b   1.000
_cell.length_c   1.000
_cell.angle_alpha   90.00
_cell.angle_beta   90.00
_cell.angle_gamma   90.00
#
_symmetry.space_group_name_H-M   'P 1'
#
loop_
_entity.id
_entity.type
_entity.pdbx_description
1 polymer ?
#
loop_
_entity_poly.entity_id
_entity_poly.type
_entity_poly.pdbx_seq_one_letter_code
_entity_poly.pdbx_strand_id
1 'polypeptide(L)'
;MNIKKIGVSALAGSLMAFSANALELSVSGGASITFSDYGDDVTNNAWSMGDGITFTASGETDGGLNITASFTHDGGTQDDESISIGTDGMGTITFHGLDGSSALGAVDDVMPTAYEEPWFGVTSPTKVDGNAGNNLWQYTSPSVGGAVITATYTQADTTRINSQTSWAVAFSPEAVEGLTVGYAVQEDDGAATVVDDSTMYVKYTYGSITAGYQKSEGDSTTDSADVETEGYGISYAVSDDISISYGSHTAETPNNSSDKDQEASAVSAS
;
A
#
# COMPACT_ATOMS: atom_id res chain seq x y z
N MET A 1 10.34 1.51 -38.16
CA MET A 1 9.79 0.37 -37.40
C MET A 1 10.50 0.34 -36.05
N ASN A 2 9.77 0.39 -34.95
CA ASN A 2 10.39 0.62 -33.63
C ASN A 2 10.78 -0.73 -33.02
N ILE A 3 12.08 -1.01 -32.91
CA ILE A 3 12.66 -2.30 -32.45
C ILE A 3 12.14 -2.70 -31.04
N LYS A 4 11.84 -1.73 -30.19
CA LYS A 4 11.30 -1.96 -28.86
C LYS A 4 9.90 -2.61 -28.87
N LYS A 5 9.06 -2.22 -29.84
CA LYS A 5 7.73 -2.82 -30.00
C LYS A 5 7.78 -4.26 -30.56
N ILE A 6 8.81 -4.58 -31.32
CA ILE A 6 9.00 -5.92 -31.88
C ILE A 6 9.47 -6.91 -30.78
N GLY A 7 10.34 -6.48 -29.88
CA GLY A 7 10.84 -7.32 -28.79
C GLY A 7 9.74 -7.75 -27.82
N VAL A 8 8.90 -6.81 -27.39
CA VAL A 8 7.77 -7.09 -26.49
C VAL A 8 6.71 -7.97 -27.15
N SER A 9 6.40 -7.70 -28.42
CA SER A 9 5.42 -8.48 -29.17
C SER A 9 5.92 -9.92 -29.46
N ALA A 10 7.23 -10.11 -29.69
CA ALA A 10 7.80 -11.44 -29.92
C ALA A 10 7.85 -12.29 -28.63
N LEU A 11 8.14 -11.65 -27.49
CA LEU A 11 8.12 -12.33 -26.19
C LEU A 11 6.68 -12.72 -25.79
N ALA A 12 5.72 -11.81 -25.91
CA ALA A 12 4.31 -12.12 -25.66
C ALA A 12 3.78 -13.21 -26.60
N GLY A 13 4.15 -13.17 -27.90
CA GLY A 13 3.76 -14.19 -28.88
C GLY A 13 4.36 -15.55 -28.61
N SER A 14 5.58 -15.65 -28.09
CA SER A 14 6.21 -16.94 -27.75
C SER A 14 5.64 -17.61 -26.52
N LEU A 15 5.10 -16.83 -25.59
CA LEU A 15 4.45 -17.32 -24.35
C LEU A 15 2.99 -17.76 -24.59
N MET A 16 2.33 -17.24 -25.63
CA MET A 16 0.96 -17.65 -26.00
C MET A 16 0.87 -19.00 -26.73
N ALA A 17 1.99 -19.71 -26.98
CA ALA A 17 2.02 -20.96 -27.72
C ALA A 17 1.71 -22.22 -26.89
N PHE A 18 1.34 -22.08 -25.60
CA PHE A 18 1.05 -23.23 -24.74
C PHE A 18 -0.45 -23.36 -24.44
N SER A 19 -1.09 -24.25 -25.19
CA SER A 19 -2.38 -24.95 -24.98
C SER A 19 -3.66 -24.10 -24.71
N ALA A 20 -4.80 -24.69 -25.09
CA ALA A 20 -6.15 -24.11 -25.07
C ALA A 20 -6.75 -23.83 -23.66
N ASN A 21 -5.94 -23.92 -22.58
CA ASN A 21 -6.25 -23.53 -21.22
C ASN A 21 -5.11 -22.68 -20.62
N ALA A 22 -4.34 -21.99 -21.45
CA ALA A 22 -3.24 -21.15 -20.97
C ALA A 22 -3.80 -19.88 -20.32
N LEU A 23 -3.27 -19.57 -19.15
CA LEU A 23 -3.44 -18.25 -18.53
C LEU A 23 -2.97 -17.17 -19.51
N GLU A 24 -3.71 -16.08 -19.62
CA GLU A 24 -3.27 -14.91 -20.37
C GLU A 24 -2.09 -14.27 -19.64
N LEU A 25 -0.95 -14.16 -20.32
CA LEU A 25 0.23 -13.52 -19.75
C LEU A 25 0.32 -12.06 -20.21
N SER A 26 0.41 -11.15 -19.27
CA SER A 26 0.74 -9.74 -19.50
C SER A 26 2.05 -9.37 -18.83
N VAL A 27 2.72 -8.38 -19.41
CA VAL A 27 3.95 -7.78 -18.85
C VAL A 27 3.76 -6.28 -18.83
N SER A 28 3.94 -5.68 -17.68
CA SER A 28 3.92 -4.24 -17.48
C SER A 28 5.19 -3.80 -16.76
N GLY A 29 5.48 -2.52 -16.78
CA GLY A 29 6.63 -1.98 -16.07
C GLY A 29 6.83 -0.51 -16.36
N GLY A 30 7.65 0.12 -15.54
CA GLY A 30 7.97 1.54 -15.63
C GLY A 30 9.36 1.84 -15.09
N ALA A 31 9.75 3.08 -15.25
CA ALA A 31 10.93 3.65 -14.61
C ALA A 31 10.63 5.11 -14.24
N SER A 32 11.15 5.55 -13.12
CA SER A 32 11.02 6.90 -12.60
C SER A 32 12.39 7.52 -12.29
N ILE A 33 12.47 8.83 -12.33
CA ILE A 33 13.59 9.60 -11.81
C ILE A 33 13.00 10.56 -10.79
N THR A 34 13.55 10.54 -9.59
CA THR A 34 13.08 11.36 -8.47
C THR A 34 14.17 12.29 -8.01
N PHE A 35 13.80 13.50 -7.66
CA PHE A 35 14.62 14.44 -6.91
C PHE A 35 13.94 14.68 -5.56
N SER A 36 14.67 14.45 -4.47
CA SER A 36 14.19 14.68 -3.11
C SER A 36 15.16 15.54 -2.33
N ASP A 37 14.65 16.54 -1.62
CA ASP A 37 15.39 17.38 -0.72
C ASP A 37 14.75 17.27 0.68
N TYR A 38 15.49 16.72 1.62
CA TYR A 38 15.03 16.48 3.00
C TYR A 38 15.48 17.58 3.97
N GLY A 39 15.93 18.72 3.46
CA GLY A 39 16.45 19.82 4.26
C GLY A 39 17.86 19.55 4.82
N ASP A 40 18.23 20.33 5.84
CA ASP A 40 19.59 20.34 6.38
C ASP A 40 19.98 19.09 7.19
N ASP A 41 19.01 18.26 7.57
CA ASP A 41 19.21 17.14 8.52
C ASP A 41 19.63 15.83 7.85
N VAL A 42 19.56 15.73 6.52
CA VAL A 42 19.85 14.48 5.80
C VAL A 42 20.83 14.72 4.64
N THR A 43 22.00 14.14 4.75
CA THR A 43 22.99 14.12 3.64
C THR A 43 22.75 12.91 2.75
N ASN A 44 21.78 13.00 1.85
CA ASN A 44 21.51 11.97 0.84
C ASN A 44 21.79 12.46 -0.57
N ASN A 45 21.96 11.50 -1.49
CA ASN A 45 21.97 11.82 -2.91
C ASN A 45 20.56 12.27 -3.31
N ALA A 46 20.41 13.51 -3.74
CA ALA A 46 19.14 14.11 -4.09
C ALA A 46 18.44 13.42 -5.28
N TRP A 47 19.14 12.68 -6.09
CA TRP A 47 18.61 11.97 -7.26
C TRP A 47 18.54 10.47 -7.03
N SER A 48 17.40 9.88 -7.35
CA SER A 48 17.20 8.44 -7.37
C SER A 48 16.48 7.99 -8.64
N MET A 49 16.59 6.72 -8.94
CA MET A 49 15.88 6.07 -10.05
C MET A 49 15.19 4.81 -9.50
N GLY A 50 13.90 4.70 -9.76
CA GLY A 50 13.13 3.47 -9.58
C GLY A 50 12.85 2.82 -10.93
N ASP A 51 12.83 1.48 -10.98
CA ASP A 51 12.42 0.71 -12.15
C ASP A 51 11.81 -0.61 -11.70
N GLY A 52 10.78 -1.08 -12.41
CA GLY A 52 10.13 -2.34 -12.10
C GLY A 52 9.50 -2.98 -13.32
N ILE A 53 9.41 -4.31 -13.31
CA ILE A 53 8.71 -5.11 -14.31
C ILE A 53 7.83 -6.13 -13.59
N THR A 54 6.54 -6.11 -13.89
CA THR A 54 5.56 -7.05 -13.36
C THR A 54 5.09 -8.01 -14.47
N PHE A 55 5.10 -9.29 -14.16
CA PHE A 55 4.53 -10.37 -14.97
C PHE A 55 3.24 -10.84 -14.29
N THR A 56 2.15 -10.84 -15.06
CA THR A 56 0.84 -11.28 -14.55
C THR A 56 0.28 -12.33 -15.49
N ALA A 57 -0.09 -13.49 -14.95
CA ALA A 57 -0.81 -14.53 -15.65
C ALA A 57 -2.21 -14.65 -15.06
N SER A 58 -3.26 -14.54 -15.89
CA SER A 58 -4.65 -14.60 -15.45
C SER A 58 -5.50 -15.51 -16.33
N GLY A 59 -6.53 -16.09 -15.74
CA GLY A 59 -7.48 -16.93 -16.46
C GLY A 59 -8.66 -17.33 -15.59
N GLU A 60 -9.64 -17.94 -16.22
CA GLU A 60 -10.86 -18.43 -15.56
C GLU A 60 -10.92 -19.96 -15.65
N THR A 61 -11.30 -20.59 -14.56
CA THR A 61 -11.56 -22.04 -14.55
C THR A 61 -12.93 -22.35 -15.14
N ASP A 62 -13.16 -23.61 -15.54
CA ASP A 62 -14.46 -24.10 -16.00
C ASP A 62 -15.59 -23.91 -14.95
N GLY A 63 -15.22 -23.73 -13.70
CA GLY A 63 -16.12 -23.47 -12.57
C GLY A 63 -16.41 -22.00 -12.32
N GLY A 64 -15.90 -21.06 -13.11
CA GLY A 64 -16.10 -19.62 -12.96
C GLY A 64 -15.21 -18.97 -11.89
N LEU A 65 -14.11 -19.62 -11.49
CA LEU A 65 -13.13 -19.00 -10.60
C LEU A 65 -12.08 -18.24 -11.42
N ASN A 66 -11.87 -16.98 -11.11
CA ASN A 66 -10.78 -16.19 -11.65
C ASN A 66 -9.49 -16.49 -10.88
N ILE A 67 -8.43 -16.84 -11.61
CA ILE A 67 -7.10 -17.09 -11.05
C ILE A 67 -6.15 -16.06 -11.62
N THR A 68 -5.35 -15.43 -10.76
CA THR A 68 -4.27 -14.54 -11.17
C THR A 68 -3.01 -14.87 -10.39
N ALA A 69 -1.90 -15.01 -11.10
CA ALA A 69 -0.57 -15.11 -10.50
C ALA A 69 0.26 -13.91 -10.97
N SER A 70 0.94 -13.25 -10.05
CA SER A 70 1.76 -12.08 -10.34
C SER A 70 3.10 -12.16 -9.64
N PHE A 71 4.13 -11.65 -10.27
CA PHE A 71 5.40 -11.37 -9.63
C PHE A 71 6.06 -10.13 -10.23
N THR A 72 6.74 -9.37 -9.38
CA THR A 72 7.43 -8.12 -9.74
C THR A 72 8.92 -8.27 -9.52
N HIS A 73 9.69 -7.75 -10.46
CA HIS A 73 11.12 -7.52 -10.35
C HIS A 73 11.36 -6.01 -10.24
N ASP A 74 11.95 -5.58 -9.14
CA ASP A 74 12.33 -4.19 -8.88
C ASP A 74 13.78 -4.14 -8.36
N GLY A 75 14.54 -3.12 -8.77
CA GLY A 75 15.92 -2.94 -8.33
C GLY A 75 16.84 -4.14 -8.57
N GLY A 76 16.49 -5.06 -9.49
CA GLY A 76 17.26 -6.26 -9.82
C GLY A 76 16.99 -7.47 -8.91
N THR A 77 16.00 -7.39 -8.02
CA THR A 77 15.53 -8.50 -7.17
C THR A 77 14.07 -8.82 -7.45
N GLN A 78 13.64 -10.02 -7.06
CA GLN A 78 12.20 -10.32 -6.99
C GLN A 78 11.67 -9.61 -5.74
N ASP A 79 10.65 -8.80 -5.94
CA ASP A 79 10.06 -7.93 -4.95
C ASP A 79 8.72 -8.48 -4.49
N ASP A 80 7.73 -8.57 -5.37
CA ASP A 80 6.40 -9.10 -5.08
C ASP A 80 6.17 -10.48 -5.68
N GLU A 81 5.36 -11.28 -4.98
CA GLU A 81 4.85 -12.56 -5.49
C GLU A 81 3.47 -12.86 -4.90
N SER A 82 2.48 -13.12 -5.76
CA SER A 82 1.12 -13.44 -5.30
C SER A 82 0.35 -14.40 -6.19
N ILE A 83 -0.61 -15.12 -5.60
CA ILE A 83 -1.65 -15.86 -6.30
C ILE A 83 -2.99 -15.49 -5.72
N SER A 84 -3.92 -15.04 -6.57
CA SER A 84 -5.30 -14.70 -6.23
C SER A 84 -6.29 -15.68 -6.83
N ILE A 85 -7.33 -16.01 -6.07
CA ILE A 85 -8.48 -16.81 -6.49
C ILE A 85 -9.74 -16.09 -6.06
N GLY A 86 -10.64 -15.82 -6.99
CA GLY A 86 -11.85 -15.08 -6.67
C GLY A 86 -13.00 -15.32 -7.62
N THR A 87 -14.14 -14.79 -7.20
CA THR A 87 -15.37 -14.64 -7.99
C THR A 87 -16.00 -13.30 -7.71
N ASP A 88 -16.78 -12.77 -8.65
CA ASP A 88 -17.47 -11.50 -8.50
C ASP A 88 -18.45 -11.46 -7.32
N GLY A 89 -18.97 -12.61 -6.90
CA GLY A 89 -19.98 -12.72 -5.85
C GLY A 89 -19.46 -13.06 -4.46
N MET A 90 -18.24 -13.62 -4.33
CA MET A 90 -17.68 -14.09 -3.06
C MET A 90 -16.40 -13.36 -2.65
N GLY A 91 -15.92 -12.44 -3.47
CA GLY A 91 -14.66 -11.76 -3.23
C GLY A 91 -13.44 -12.60 -3.65
N THR A 92 -12.27 -12.19 -3.18
CA THR A 92 -10.98 -12.72 -3.60
C THR A 92 -10.15 -13.14 -2.40
N ILE A 93 -9.54 -14.32 -2.49
CA ILE A 93 -8.50 -14.79 -1.58
C ILE A 93 -7.17 -14.68 -2.31
N THR A 94 -6.22 -14.00 -1.72
CA THR A 94 -4.84 -13.86 -2.24
C THR A 94 -3.85 -14.45 -1.25
N PHE A 95 -2.88 -15.17 -1.76
CA PHE A 95 -1.68 -15.55 -1.03
C PHE A 95 -0.51 -14.76 -1.58
N HIS A 96 0.13 -13.98 -0.72
CA HIS A 96 1.36 -13.26 -1.03
C HIS A 96 2.55 -14.09 -0.54
N GLY A 97 3.36 -14.55 -1.47
CA GLY A 97 4.61 -15.27 -1.16
C GLY A 97 5.69 -14.31 -0.69
N LEU A 98 5.72 -13.13 -1.31
CA LEU A 98 6.61 -12.02 -0.97
C LEU A 98 5.81 -10.73 -0.90
N ASP A 99 6.23 -9.82 -0.03
CA ASP A 99 5.82 -8.41 0.11
C ASP A 99 4.31 -8.16 0.12
N GLY A 100 3.58 -9.01 0.86
CA GLY A 100 2.17 -8.79 1.14
C GLY A 100 2.00 -7.69 2.19
N SER A 101 1.07 -6.77 1.98
CA SER A 101 0.69 -5.77 2.98
C SER A 101 -0.47 -6.26 3.84
N SER A 102 -0.40 -6.00 5.14
CA SER A 102 -1.54 -6.23 6.03
C SER A 102 -2.71 -5.33 5.65
N ALA A 103 -3.92 -5.64 6.14
CA ALA A 103 -5.08 -4.81 5.85
C ALA A 103 -4.93 -3.39 6.44
N LEU A 104 -4.20 -3.22 7.55
CA LEU A 104 -3.83 -1.91 8.07
C LEU A 104 -2.75 -1.27 7.20
N GLY A 105 -1.68 -1.99 6.84
CA GLY A 105 -0.60 -1.48 6.01
C GLY A 105 -1.03 -1.06 4.60
N ALA A 106 -2.16 -1.54 4.12
CA ALA A 106 -2.75 -1.06 2.86
C ALA A 106 -3.45 0.31 2.99
N VAL A 107 -3.60 0.84 4.22
CA VAL A 107 -4.31 2.09 4.50
C VAL A 107 -3.63 2.95 5.57
N ASP A 108 -2.40 2.67 5.94
CA ASP A 108 -1.65 3.44 6.95
C ASP A 108 -1.10 4.77 6.41
N ASP A 109 -1.04 4.92 5.09
CA ASP A 109 -0.46 6.07 4.38
C ASP A 109 -1.34 6.57 3.22
N VAL A 110 -2.63 6.72 3.42
CA VAL A 110 -3.58 7.08 2.35
C VAL A 110 -3.80 8.58 2.14
N MET A 111 -2.98 9.43 2.72
CA MET A 111 -3.14 10.86 2.55
C MET A 111 -2.82 11.30 1.13
N PRO A 112 -3.59 12.26 0.56
CA PRO A 112 -3.37 12.72 -0.80
C PRO A 112 -2.00 13.35 -0.96
N THR A 113 -1.17 12.77 -1.82
CA THR A 113 0.16 13.27 -2.15
C THR A 113 0.41 13.18 -3.66
N ALA A 114 1.32 13.98 -4.19
CA ALA A 114 1.76 13.91 -5.58
C ALA A 114 2.95 12.96 -5.77
N TYR A 115 3.70 12.65 -4.70
CA TYR A 115 4.84 11.74 -4.72
C TYR A 115 4.80 10.82 -3.51
N GLU A 116 5.31 11.25 -2.37
CA GLU A 116 5.41 10.48 -1.14
C GLU A 116 4.84 11.26 0.06
N GLU A 117 4.65 10.60 1.16
CA GLU A 117 4.17 11.18 2.40
C GLU A 117 5.19 12.13 3.04
N PRO A 118 4.76 13.05 3.94
CA PRO A 118 5.65 14.02 4.57
C PRO A 118 6.81 13.41 5.36
N TRP A 119 6.68 12.18 5.86
CA TRP A 119 7.72 11.48 6.62
C TRP A 119 8.67 10.64 5.76
N PHE A 120 8.44 10.55 4.46
CA PHE A 120 9.28 9.76 3.56
C PHE A 120 10.72 10.27 3.57
N GLY A 121 11.66 9.34 3.73
CA GLY A 121 13.10 9.63 3.73
C GLY A 121 13.66 10.30 4.99
N VAL A 122 12.81 10.59 5.99
CA VAL A 122 13.24 11.10 7.29
C VAL A 122 13.03 10.05 8.38
N THR A 123 13.80 10.12 9.47
CA THR A 123 13.71 9.16 10.58
C THR A 123 12.73 9.57 11.65
N SER A 124 12.22 10.77 11.59
CA SER A 124 11.28 11.40 12.51
C SER A 124 10.33 12.29 11.70
N PRO A 125 9.04 12.30 11.97
CA PRO A 125 8.34 11.66 13.09
C PRO A 125 8.15 10.15 12.91
N THR A 126 7.87 9.47 14.01
CA THR A 126 7.45 8.07 14.01
C THR A 126 6.11 7.91 13.29
N LYS A 127 5.83 6.77 12.73
CA LYS A 127 4.54 6.43 12.12
C LYS A 127 3.98 5.13 12.72
N VAL A 128 2.68 4.97 12.68
CA VAL A 128 2.02 3.69 12.84
C VAL A 128 2.02 3.03 11.47
N ASP A 129 2.71 1.93 11.35
CA ASP A 129 3.02 1.27 10.08
C ASP A 129 2.46 -0.16 10.12
N GLY A 130 1.57 -0.48 9.21
CA GLY A 130 1.07 -1.83 9.10
C GLY A 130 2.17 -2.80 8.65
N ASN A 131 2.09 -4.02 9.12
CA ASN A 131 3.11 -4.99 8.78
C ASN A 131 2.99 -5.45 7.32
N ALA A 132 4.09 -5.39 6.60
CA ALA A 132 4.28 -6.10 5.36
C ALA A 132 4.89 -7.49 5.65
N GLY A 133 4.65 -8.46 4.80
CA GLY A 133 5.27 -9.73 5.06
C GLY A 133 5.07 -10.79 4.00
N ASN A 134 6.01 -11.74 4.06
CA ASN A 134 5.96 -12.94 3.24
C ASN A 134 4.97 -13.95 3.85
N ASN A 135 4.39 -14.79 3.01
CA ASN A 135 3.43 -15.82 3.38
C ASN A 135 2.15 -15.27 4.02
N LEU A 136 1.67 -14.16 3.51
CA LEU A 136 0.47 -13.47 3.97
C LEU A 136 -0.76 -13.98 3.20
N TRP A 137 -1.80 -14.33 3.92
CA TRP A 137 -3.14 -14.59 3.37
C TRP A 137 -4.00 -13.33 3.47
N GLN A 138 -4.67 -12.99 2.37
CA GLN A 138 -5.59 -11.85 2.31
C GLN A 138 -6.94 -12.29 1.75
N TYR A 139 -8.00 -11.80 2.34
CA TYR A 139 -9.35 -11.85 1.77
C TYR A 139 -9.85 -10.43 1.53
N THR A 140 -10.40 -10.18 0.33
CA THR A 140 -11.07 -8.93 -0.01
C THR A 140 -12.51 -9.24 -0.43
N SER A 141 -13.48 -8.64 0.26
CA SER A 141 -14.90 -8.82 -0.05
C SER A 141 -15.29 -8.13 -1.36
N PRO A 142 -16.40 -8.54 -2.00
CA PRO A 142 -17.07 -7.69 -2.97
C PRO A 142 -17.50 -6.37 -2.32
N SER A 143 -17.69 -5.34 -3.14
CA SER A 143 -18.31 -4.10 -2.65
C SER A 143 -19.79 -4.31 -2.37
N VAL A 144 -20.23 -3.99 -1.17
CA VAL A 144 -21.64 -4.06 -0.76
C VAL A 144 -22.07 -2.68 -0.28
N GLY A 145 -22.89 -2.01 -1.08
CA GLY A 145 -23.36 -0.64 -0.77
C GLY A 145 -22.24 0.39 -0.67
N GLY A 146 -21.12 0.17 -1.36
CA GLY A 146 -19.93 1.01 -1.29
C GLY A 146 -18.92 0.60 -0.21
N ALA A 147 -19.22 -0.40 0.61
CA ALA A 147 -18.28 -0.94 1.61
C ALA A 147 -17.49 -2.12 1.06
N VAL A 148 -16.18 -2.13 1.32
CA VAL A 148 -15.26 -3.25 1.06
C VAL A 148 -14.55 -3.61 2.36
N ILE A 149 -14.49 -4.90 2.66
CA ILE A 149 -13.77 -5.44 3.83
C ILE A 149 -12.53 -6.17 3.32
N THR A 150 -11.39 -5.88 3.92
CA THR A 150 -10.15 -6.64 3.74
C THR A 150 -9.75 -7.26 5.08
N ALA A 151 -9.31 -8.52 5.05
CA ALA A 151 -8.77 -9.22 6.22
C ALA A 151 -7.49 -9.94 5.83
N THR A 152 -6.48 -9.89 6.68
CA THR A 152 -5.20 -10.55 6.44
C THR A 152 -4.75 -11.38 7.64
N TYR A 153 -3.97 -12.41 7.35
CA TYR A 153 -3.35 -13.27 8.33
C TYR A 153 -1.96 -13.67 7.87
N THR A 154 -0.98 -13.53 8.77
CA THR A 154 0.37 -14.04 8.55
C THR A 154 0.76 -14.96 9.70
N GLN A 155 1.21 -16.15 9.38
CA GLN A 155 1.61 -17.14 10.37
C GLN A 155 2.99 -16.81 10.95
N ALA A 156 3.17 -17.07 12.25
CA ALA A 156 4.49 -17.05 12.87
C ALA A 156 5.44 -18.05 12.18
N ASP A 157 6.68 -17.65 12.01
CA ASP A 157 7.77 -18.48 11.49
C ASP A 157 9.07 -18.27 12.30
N THR A 158 10.19 -18.78 11.81
CA THR A 158 11.48 -18.64 12.49
C THR A 158 12.04 -17.21 12.50
N THR A 159 11.57 -16.35 11.63
CA THR A 159 11.96 -14.93 11.51
C THR A 159 10.92 -14.04 12.18
N ARG A 160 9.65 -14.36 11.98
CA ARG A 160 8.51 -13.72 12.65
C ARG A 160 8.06 -14.61 13.81
N ILE A 161 8.25 -14.14 15.02
CA ILE A 161 7.98 -14.91 16.25
C ILE A 161 6.48 -15.07 16.48
N ASN A 162 5.67 -14.10 16.02
CA ASN A 162 4.23 -14.04 16.27
C ASN A 162 3.44 -14.15 14.97
N SER A 163 2.25 -14.70 15.03
CA SER A 163 1.24 -14.53 13.98
C SER A 163 0.62 -13.12 14.05
N GLN A 164 0.13 -12.66 12.93
CA GLN A 164 -0.48 -11.34 12.81
C GLN A 164 -1.84 -11.45 12.12
N THR A 165 -2.82 -10.75 12.65
CA THR A 165 -4.13 -10.57 12.03
C THR A 165 -4.42 -9.09 11.84
N SER A 166 -5.01 -8.75 10.71
CA SER A 166 -5.43 -7.39 10.44
C SER A 166 -6.74 -7.39 9.66
N TRP A 167 -7.55 -6.36 9.86
CA TRP A 167 -8.72 -6.13 9.01
C TRP A 167 -8.96 -4.64 8.79
N ALA A 168 -9.54 -4.32 7.64
CA ALA A 168 -9.90 -2.97 7.26
C ALA A 168 -11.30 -2.93 6.65
N VAL A 169 -11.98 -1.81 6.81
CA VAL A 169 -13.21 -1.46 6.10
C VAL A 169 -12.98 -0.12 5.42
N ALA A 170 -13.17 -0.10 4.10
CA ALA A 170 -13.24 1.12 3.30
C ALA A 170 -14.68 1.33 2.83
N PHE A 171 -15.21 2.52 2.97
CA PHE A 171 -16.57 2.87 2.59
C PHE A 171 -16.60 4.10 1.71
N SER A 172 -17.11 3.94 0.49
CA SER A 172 -17.33 5.00 -0.48
C SER A 172 -18.82 5.07 -0.81
N PRO A 173 -19.59 5.92 -0.09
CA PRO A 173 -21.04 6.00 -0.26
C PRO A 173 -21.41 6.56 -1.64
N GLU A 174 -22.30 5.88 -2.37
CA GLU A 174 -22.81 6.36 -3.66
C GLU A 174 -23.51 7.72 -3.57
N ALA A 175 -24.08 8.04 -2.40
CA ALA A 175 -24.79 9.29 -2.17
C ALA A 175 -23.87 10.52 -2.08
N VAL A 176 -22.57 10.32 -1.87
CA VAL A 176 -21.56 11.39 -1.74
C VAL A 176 -20.37 11.05 -2.62
N GLU A 177 -20.48 11.42 -3.88
CA GLU A 177 -19.40 11.18 -4.84
C GLU A 177 -18.08 11.78 -4.37
N GLY A 178 -17.00 11.01 -4.50
CA GLY A 178 -15.64 11.40 -4.12
C GLY A 178 -15.31 11.23 -2.64
N LEU A 179 -16.26 10.86 -1.77
CA LEU A 179 -15.98 10.57 -0.37
C LEU A 179 -15.50 9.12 -0.20
N THR A 180 -14.43 8.94 0.55
CA THR A 180 -14.01 7.65 1.08
C THR A 180 -13.67 7.81 2.56
N VAL A 181 -14.16 6.92 3.39
CA VAL A 181 -13.78 6.79 4.80
C VAL A 181 -13.31 5.38 5.04
N GLY A 182 -12.36 5.19 5.95
CA GLY A 182 -11.87 3.86 6.29
C GLY A 182 -11.42 3.76 7.72
N TYR A 183 -11.37 2.51 8.16
CA TYR A 183 -10.86 2.12 9.46
C TYR A 183 -10.16 0.78 9.34
N ALA A 184 -9.01 0.63 9.97
CA ALA A 184 -8.27 -0.62 10.02
C ALA A 184 -7.67 -0.87 11.40
N VAL A 185 -7.46 -2.13 11.71
CA VAL A 185 -6.75 -2.58 12.92
C VAL A 185 -5.82 -3.74 12.57
N GLN A 186 -4.78 -3.88 13.36
CA GLN A 186 -3.83 -4.98 13.32
C GLN A 186 -3.50 -5.43 14.73
N GLU A 187 -3.40 -6.74 14.94
CA GLU A 187 -3.02 -7.38 16.18
C GLU A 187 -1.85 -8.33 15.96
N ASP A 188 -0.86 -8.28 16.84
CA ASP A 188 0.28 -9.19 16.89
C ASP A 188 0.11 -10.19 18.03
N ASP A 189 -0.21 -11.43 17.72
CA ASP A 189 -0.43 -12.50 18.70
C ASP A 189 0.84 -12.84 19.48
N GLY A 190 0.86 -12.49 20.76
CA GLY A 190 1.93 -12.85 21.67
C GLY A 190 3.20 -12.00 21.59
N ALA A 191 3.12 -10.83 20.95
CA ALA A 191 4.23 -9.88 20.96
C ALA A 191 4.57 -9.42 22.38
N ALA A 192 5.86 -9.29 22.64
CA ALA A 192 6.33 -8.79 23.93
C ALA A 192 6.32 -7.24 23.99
N THR A 193 6.11 -6.57 22.87
CA THR A 193 6.35 -5.13 22.76
C THR A 193 5.33 -4.34 21.94
N VAL A 194 4.69 -4.91 20.93
CA VAL A 194 3.65 -4.22 20.16
C VAL A 194 2.47 -5.13 20.05
N VAL A 195 1.31 -4.59 20.07
CA VAL A 195 0.14 -5.36 20.28
C VAL A 195 -0.99 -5.00 19.37
N ASP A 196 -1.38 -3.74 19.33
CA ASP A 196 -2.56 -3.33 18.61
C ASP A 196 -2.32 -1.99 17.91
N ASP A 197 -2.42 -2.00 16.59
CA ASP A 197 -2.37 -0.80 15.78
C ASP A 197 -3.75 -0.52 15.19
N SER A 198 -4.10 0.74 15.07
CA SER A 198 -5.31 1.16 14.39
C SER A 198 -5.11 2.40 13.56
N THR A 199 -5.89 2.55 12.50
CA THR A 199 -5.94 3.77 11.70
C THR A 199 -7.35 4.08 11.25
N MET A 200 -7.68 5.35 11.17
CA MET A 200 -8.90 5.86 10.56
C MET A 200 -8.58 7.00 9.61
N TYR A 201 -9.28 7.06 8.50
CA TYR A 201 -9.08 8.11 7.53
C TYR A 201 -10.35 8.58 6.86
N VAL A 202 -10.30 9.80 6.34
CA VAL A 202 -11.28 10.36 5.43
C VAL A 202 -10.58 11.02 4.25
N LYS A 203 -11.03 10.73 3.04
CA LYS A 203 -10.61 11.41 1.81
C LYS A 203 -11.81 11.95 1.08
N TYR A 204 -11.67 13.11 0.48
CA TYR A 204 -12.70 13.70 -0.36
C TYR A 204 -12.09 14.30 -1.63
N THR A 205 -12.58 13.84 -2.76
CA THR A 205 -12.19 14.33 -4.08
C THR A 205 -13.30 15.18 -4.68
N TYR A 206 -12.98 16.39 -5.07
CA TYR A 206 -13.88 17.27 -5.80
C TYR A 206 -13.17 17.88 -7.01
N GLY A 207 -13.58 17.47 -8.20
CA GLY A 207 -12.90 17.84 -9.44
C GLY A 207 -11.44 17.37 -9.43
N SER A 208 -10.52 18.31 -9.57
CA SER A 208 -9.07 18.04 -9.58
C SER A 208 -8.42 18.11 -8.20
N ILE A 209 -9.18 18.33 -7.13
CA ILE A 209 -8.64 18.46 -5.77
C ILE A 209 -9.03 17.23 -4.96
N THR A 210 -8.05 16.66 -4.25
CA THR A 210 -8.29 15.64 -3.22
C THR A 210 -7.72 16.15 -1.90
N ALA A 211 -8.52 16.09 -0.84
CA ALA A 211 -8.09 16.39 0.52
C ALA A 211 -8.34 15.18 1.43
N GLY A 212 -7.51 14.99 2.44
CA GLY A 212 -7.62 13.89 3.37
C GLY A 212 -7.11 14.21 4.77
N TYR A 213 -7.61 13.44 5.73
CA TYR A 213 -7.17 13.41 7.11
C TYR A 213 -7.10 11.96 7.57
N GLN A 214 -6.06 11.65 8.33
CA GLN A 214 -5.80 10.33 8.90
C GLN A 214 -5.36 10.48 10.35
N LYS A 215 -5.85 9.59 11.21
CA LYS A 215 -5.36 9.42 12.57
C LYS A 215 -5.04 7.95 12.78
N SER A 216 -3.88 7.67 13.40
CA SER A 216 -3.48 6.30 13.74
C SER A 216 -2.98 6.24 15.18
N GLU A 217 -3.18 5.09 15.79
CA GLU A 217 -2.78 4.79 17.16
C GLU A 217 -2.07 3.44 17.17
N GLY A 218 -0.91 3.37 17.83
CA GLY A 218 -0.16 2.15 18.08
C GLY A 218 -0.04 1.95 19.58
N ASP A 219 -0.64 0.88 20.08
CA ASP A 219 -0.60 0.50 21.48
C ASP A 219 0.51 -0.51 21.71
N SER A 220 1.39 -0.21 22.64
CA SER A 220 2.48 -1.08 23.06
C SER A 220 2.18 -1.73 24.41
N THR A 221 2.77 -2.89 24.68
CA THR A 221 2.76 -3.48 26.06
C THR A 221 3.39 -2.56 27.10
N THR A 222 4.07 -1.51 26.68
CA THR A 222 4.67 -0.49 27.54
C THR A 222 4.07 0.84 27.19
N ASP A 223 3.19 1.37 28.03
CA ASP A 223 2.46 2.64 27.82
C ASP A 223 3.35 3.81 27.36
N SER A 224 4.62 3.86 27.75
CA SER A 224 5.56 4.90 27.32
C SER A 224 6.09 4.73 25.90
N ALA A 225 5.68 3.68 25.18
CA ALA A 225 5.99 3.43 23.78
C ALA A 225 4.74 3.49 22.88
N ASP A 226 3.58 3.86 23.44
CA ASP A 226 2.39 4.14 22.64
C ASP A 226 2.64 5.33 21.72
N VAL A 227 2.07 5.28 20.52
CA VAL A 227 2.23 6.31 19.50
C VAL A 227 0.86 6.75 18.99
N GLU A 228 0.65 8.05 18.95
CA GLU A 228 -0.48 8.65 18.24
C GLU A 228 0.04 9.46 17.06
N THR A 229 -0.58 9.32 15.89
CA THR A 229 -0.21 10.08 14.71
C THR A 229 -1.42 10.74 14.06
N GLU A 230 -1.20 11.92 13.53
CA GLU A 230 -2.18 12.66 12.74
C GLU A 230 -1.54 13.13 11.43
N GLY A 231 -2.23 12.89 10.33
CA GLY A 231 -1.80 13.32 9.00
C GLY A 231 -2.93 14.04 8.26
N TYR A 232 -2.56 15.04 7.48
CA TYR A 232 -3.46 15.62 6.49
C TYR A 232 -2.71 15.93 5.20
N GLY A 233 -3.42 15.82 4.11
CA GLY A 233 -2.88 16.08 2.79
C GLY A 233 -3.90 16.74 1.88
N ILE A 234 -3.39 17.49 0.92
CA ILE A 234 -4.15 18.03 -0.19
C ILE A 234 -3.33 17.87 -1.46
N SER A 235 -3.94 17.32 -2.50
CA SER A 235 -3.34 17.23 -3.84
C SER A 235 -4.23 17.93 -4.87
N TYR A 236 -3.59 18.43 -5.91
CA TYR A 236 -4.23 19.09 -7.04
C TYR A 236 -3.65 18.57 -8.35
N ALA A 237 -4.49 17.94 -9.15
CA ALA A 237 -4.15 17.57 -10.53
C ALA A 237 -4.22 18.83 -11.41
N VAL A 238 -3.06 19.37 -11.77
CA VAL A 238 -2.91 20.54 -12.63
C VAL A 238 -3.28 20.19 -14.07
N SER A 239 -2.91 18.99 -14.49
CA SER A 239 -3.23 18.38 -15.79
C SER A 239 -3.22 16.86 -15.66
N ASP A 240 -3.43 16.13 -16.73
CA ASP A 240 -3.34 14.66 -16.77
C ASP A 240 -1.91 14.13 -16.49
N ASP A 241 -0.90 14.99 -16.67
CA ASP A 241 0.53 14.65 -16.54
C ASP A 241 1.21 15.36 -15.36
N ILE A 242 0.52 16.25 -14.65
CA ILE A 242 1.14 17.09 -13.61
C ILE A 242 0.21 17.16 -12.40
N SER A 243 0.74 16.80 -11.25
CA SER A 243 0.10 17.01 -9.94
C SER A 243 1.05 17.69 -8.95
N ILE A 244 0.46 18.41 -8.01
CA ILE A 244 1.16 19.02 -6.88
C ILE A 244 0.42 18.69 -5.59
N SER A 245 1.15 18.60 -4.48
CA SER A 245 0.54 18.36 -3.17
C SER A 245 1.27 19.08 -2.05
N TYR A 246 0.56 19.17 -0.94
CA TYR A 246 1.10 19.52 0.36
C TYR A 246 0.54 18.57 1.41
N GLY A 247 1.37 18.11 2.32
CA GLY A 247 0.99 17.27 3.45
C GLY A 247 1.72 17.66 4.73
N SER A 248 1.14 17.31 5.85
CA SER A 248 1.76 17.38 7.16
C SER A 248 1.41 16.14 7.97
N HIS A 249 2.35 15.69 8.78
CA HIS A 249 2.22 14.56 9.67
C HIS A 249 2.83 14.91 11.02
N THR A 250 2.11 14.61 12.09
CA THR A 250 2.56 14.76 13.46
C THR A 250 2.54 13.42 14.17
N ALA A 251 3.47 13.19 15.08
CA ALA A 251 3.50 12.04 15.95
C ALA A 251 3.76 12.45 17.40
N GLU A 252 3.04 11.85 18.30
CA GLU A 252 3.15 12.03 19.75
C GLU A 252 3.34 10.67 20.41
N THR A 253 4.09 10.67 21.52
CA THR A 253 4.22 9.52 22.42
C THR A 253 3.58 9.91 23.77
N PRO A 254 2.25 9.77 23.94
CA PRO A 254 1.48 10.45 24.98
C PRO A 254 1.93 10.14 26.42
N ASN A 255 2.46 8.94 26.62
CA ASN A 255 2.87 8.45 27.95
C ASN A 255 4.38 8.61 28.23
N ASN A 256 5.12 9.21 27.30
CA ASN A 256 6.56 9.44 27.44
C ASN A 256 6.86 10.90 27.79
N SER A 257 7.12 11.19 29.05
CA SER A 257 7.39 12.57 29.53
C SER A 257 8.69 13.19 28.97
N SER A 258 9.49 12.42 28.28
CA SER A 258 10.77 12.85 27.66
C SER A 258 10.63 13.07 26.17
N ASP A 259 9.54 12.65 25.59
CA ASP A 259 9.29 12.80 24.17
C ASP A 259 8.64 14.15 23.86
N LYS A 260 8.87 14.58 22.65
CA LYS A 260 8.31 15.82 22.12
C LYS A 260 7.49 15.50 20.90
N ASP A 261 6.46 16.28 20.68
CA ASP A 261 5.71 16.26 19.43
C ASP A 261 6.67 16.39 18.24
N GLN A 262 6.55 15.46 17.32
CA GLN A 262 7.34 15.41 16.11
C GLN A 262 6.46 15.83 14.94
N GLU A 263 6.98 16.65 14.04
CA GLU A 263 6.26 17.11 12.87
C GLU A 263 7.13 17.00 11.62
N ALA A 264 6.53 16.52 10.54
CA ALA A 264 7.07 16.62 9.20
C ALA A 264 6.04 17.26 8.26
N SER A 265 6.51 18.05 7.31
CA SER A 265 5.68 18.58 6.24
C SER A 265 6.41 18.54 4.92
N ALA A 266 5.69 18.29 3.84
CA ALA A 266 6.27 18.19 2.51
C ALA A 266 5.41 18.88 1.45
N VAL A 267 6.09 19.37 0.42
CA VAL A 267 5.50 19.80 -0.85
C VAL A 267 6.07 18.92 -1.93
N SER A 268 5.23 18.30 -2.73
CA SER A 268 5.67 17.44 -3.81
C SER A 268 4.98 17.79 -5.14
N ALA A 269 5.59 17.36 -6.24
CA ALA A 269 5.05 17.45 -7.59
C ALA A 269 5.49 16.24 -8.40
N SER A 270 4.61 15.74 -9.23
CA SER A 270 4.87 14.62 -10.13
C SER A 270 4.33 14.88 -11.53
#